data_789ad853e2806ca49d32d0d4e662b854
#
_entry.id   789ad853e2806ca49d32d0d4e662b854
#
_cell.length_a   1.000
_cell.length_b   1.000
_cell.length_c   1.000
_cell.angle_alpha   90.00
_cell.angle_beta   90.00
_cell.angle_gamma   90.00
#
_symmetry.space_group_name_H-M   'P 1'
#
loop_
_entity.id
_entity.type
_entity.pdbx_description
1 polymer ?
#
loop_
_entity_poly.entity_id
_entity_poly.type
_entity_poly.pdbx_seq_one_letter_code
_entity_poly.pdbx_strand_id
1 'polypeptide(L)'
;RQRQMCIRDRSELPCYPGPTHSVWDVMASAVALCARGPRLAMLGFSGGGMVGALRALGCDQEIAGVDVWSEGFGLFESIATEWCGPVRFYREDAVDWLRRQRVLYDVIVEDLSVSENGDVVKPDASISLLPDLMQKKITGEGIIISNLLPTPGFSWPRLISMVRTGPGILVEFESYHNRVLIQGSSVGEVRWAGRFLRRNMRVLGSALAGEIRLRTL
;
A
#
# COMPACT_ATOMS: atom_id res chain seq x y z
N ARG A 1 -14.02 -22.72 14.72
CA ARG A 1 -14.34 -21.38 15.24
C ARG A 1 -13.63 -20.37 14.36
N GLN A 2 -14.30 -19.90 13.31
CA GLN A 2 -13.87 -18.74 12.52
C GLN A 2 -13.76 -17.53 13.46
N ARG A 3 -12.54 -17.04 13.66
CA ARG A 3 -12.40 -15.68 14.15
C ARG A 3 -12.77 -14.77 12.98
N GLN A 4 -13.99 -14.29 12.97
CA GLN A 4 -14.38 -13.10 12.25
C GLN A 4 -13.54 -11.95 12.81
N MET A 5 -12.39 -11.70 12.20
CA MET A 5 -11.71 -10.43 12.39
C MET A 5 -12.51 -9.40 11.59
N CYS A 6 -13.48 -8.76 12.26
CA CYS A 6 -13.99 -7.49 11.78
C CYS A 6 -12.79 -6.57 11.64
N ILE A 7 -12.41 -6.30 10.41
CA ILE A 7 -11.50 -5.22 10.06
C ILE A 7 -12.30 -3.95 10.32
N ARG A 8 -12.36 -3.53 11.57
CA ARG A 8 -12.61 -2.14 11.90
C ARG A 8 -11.33 -1.44 11.47
N ASP A 9 -11.51 -0.46 10.63
CA ASP A 9 -10.51 0.48 10.13
C ASP A 9 -9.77 1.13 11.31
N ARG A 10 -8.84 0.39 11.88
CA ARG A 10 -7.93 0.86 12.92
C ARG A 10 -6.58 0.99 12.26
N SER A 11 -6.34 2.17 11.69
CA SER A 11 -4.99 2.59 11.42
C SER A 11 -4.20 2.48 12.72
N GLU A 12 -3.40 1.45 12.85
CA GLU A 12 -2.45 1.37 13.95
C GLU A 12 -1.34 2.37 13.65
N LEU A 13 -1.27 3.40 14.45
CA LEU A 13 -0.26 4.44 14.33
C LEU A 13 0.85 4.14 15.32
N PRO A 14 2.03 3.67 14.87
CA PRO A 14 3.16 3.44 15.76
C PRO A 14 3.73 4.77 16.27
N CYS A 15 4.07 4.82 17.55
CA CYS A 15 4.72 5.99 18.16
C CYS A 15 6.19 6.17 17.72
N TYR A 16 6.77 5.17 17.02
CA TYR A 16 8.16 5.13 16.53
C TYR A 16 8.23 4.26 15.28
N PRO A 17 9.29 4.41 14.45
CA PRO A 17 9.49 3.54 13.30
C PRO A 17 9.56 2.06 13.70
N GLY A 18 8.74 1.23 13.07
CA GLY A 18 8.65 -0.18 13.41
C GLY A 18 7.59 -0.94 12.61
N PRO A 19 7.40 -2.24 12.92
CA PRO A 19 6.41 -3.06 12.26
C PRO A 19 4.99 -2.69 12.70
N THR A 20 4.06 -2.90 11.79
CA THR A 20 2.62 -2.81 12.04
C THR A 20 1.98 -4.18 12.25
N HIS A 21 2.72 -5.25 11.95
CA HIS A 21 2.22 -6.63 11.92
C HIS A 21 0.99 -6.81 11.01
N SER A 22 0.88 -5.98 9.97
CA SER A 22 -0.22 -5.95 9.02
C SER A 22 0.28 -5.97 7.57
N VAL A 23 -0.64 -5.87 6.62
CA VAL A 23 -0.33 -5.81 5.17
C VAL A 23 0.61 -4.65 4.82
N TRP A 24 0.65 -3.60 5.61
CA TRP A 24 1.53 -2.44 5.39
C TRP A 24 3.02 -2.81 5.50
N ASP A 25 3.38 -3.80 6.31
CA ASP A 25 4.76 -4.29 6.40
C ASP A 25 5.24 -4.90 5.08
N VAL A 26 4.35 -5.60 4.37
CA VAL A 26 4.62 -6.14 3.03
C VAL A 26 4.75 -5.01 2.02
N MET A 27 3.85 -4.02 2.07
CA MET A 27 3.86 -2.88 1.16
C MET A 27 5.12 -2.03 1.36
N ALA A 28 5.50 -1.74 2.61
CA ALA A 28 6.76 -1.07 2.93
C ALA A 28 8.00 -1.88 2.47
N SER A 29 7.96 -3.20 2.67
CA SER A 29 9.03 -4.09 2.19
C SER A 29 9.15 -4.11 0.66
N ALA A 30 8.04 -3.95 -0.07
CA ALA A 30 8.03 -3.84 -1.53
C ALA A 30 8.63 -2.51 -1.99
N VAL A 31 8.34 -1.40 -1.30
CA VAL A 31 8.99 -0.11 -1.54
C VAL A 31 10.50 -0.23 -1.35
N ALA A 32 10.94 -0.76 -0.21
CA ALA A 32 12.37 -0.96 0.10
C ALA A 32 13.09 -1.84 -0.93
N LEU A 33 12.37 -2.78 -1.55
CA LEU A 33 12.91 -3.67 -2.57
C LEU A 33 13.02 -3.01 -3.95
N CYS A 34 11.99 -2.30 -4.39
CA CYS A 34 11.77 -1.96 -5.78
C CYS A 34 11.89 -0.46 -6.08
N ALA A 35 11.70 0.43 -5.10
CA ALA A 35 11.73 1.87 -5.34
C ALA A 35 13.12 2.34 -5.81
N ARG A 36 13.16 3.14 -6.88
CA ARG A 36 14.40 3.66 -7.48
C ARG A 36 14.55 5.17 -7.35
N GLY A 37 13.55 5.85 -6.83
CA GLY A 37 13.56 7.30 -6.70
C GLY A 37 12.83 7.82 -5.46
N PRO A 38 12.83 9.14 -5.25
CA PRO A 38 12.45 9.75 -3.99
C PRO A 38 10.94 10.00 -3.83
N ARG A 39 10.12 9.87 -4.87
CA ARG A 39 8.72 10.31 -4.82
C ARG A 39 7.76 9.16 -4.60
N LEU A 40 7.05 9.19 -3.49
CA LEU A 40 6.02 8.22 -3.14
C LEU A 40 4.67 8.93 -2.97
N ALA A 41 3.63 8.45 -3.66
CA ALA A 41 2.25 8.83 -3.41
C ALA A 41 1.53 7.73 -2.63
N MET A 42 0.80 8.09 -1.56
CA MET A 42 -0.06 7.18 -0.80
C MET A 42 -1.51 7.64 -0.96
N LEU A 43 -2.29 6.90 -1.73
CA LEU A 43 -3.72 7.11 -1.92
C LEU A 43 -4.49 6.30 -0.86
N GLY A 44 -5.19 6.98 0.04
CA GLY A 44 -5.71 6.40 1.27
C GLY A 44 -4.67 6.48 2.39
N PHE A 45 -4.27 7.69 2.77
CA PHE A 45 -3.24 7.90 3.80
C PHE A 45 -3.73 7.51 5.20
N SER A 46 -4.99 7.79 5.50
CA SER A 46 -5.61 7.54 6.82
C SER A 46 -4.71 8.07 7.98
N GLY A 47 -4.24 7.22 8.86
CA GLY A 47 -3.31 7.54 9.94
C GLY A 47 -1.83 7.30 9.60
N GLY A 48 -1.46 7.07 8.33
CA GLY A 48 -0.07 6.90 7.91
C GLY A 48 0.61 5.64 8.46
N GLY A 49 -0.14 4.58 8.76
CA GLY A 49 0.38 3.35 9.39
C GLY A 49 1.60 2.74 8.69
N MET A 50 1.66 2.81 7.36
CA MET A 50 2.80 2.30 6.59
C MET A 50 4.09 3.13 6.78
N VAL A 51 4.00 4.41 7.15
CA VAL A 51 5.16 5.31 7.23
C VAL A 51 6.19 4.81 8.26
N GLY A 52 5.73 4.33 9.41
CA GLY A 52 6.61 3.76 10.45
C GLY A 52 7.43 2.58 9.93
N ALA A 53 6.81 1.67 9.20
CA ALA A 53 7.49 0.53 8.58
C ALA A 53 8.48 0.96 7.48
N LEU A 54 8.13 1.97 6.65
CA LEU A 54 9.03 2.54 5.66
C LEU A 54 10.30 3.10 6.31
N ARG A 55 10.16 3.94 7.33
CA ARG A 55 11.30 4.57 8.01
C ARG A 55 12.18 3.55 8.74
N ALA A 56 11.57 2.52 9.34
CA ALA A 56 12.32 1.43 9.97
C ALA A 56 13.13 0.60 8.95
N LEU A 57 12.70 0.53 7.69
CA LEU A 57 13.43 -0.10 6.60
C LEU A 57 14.45 0.82 5.90
N GLY A 58 14.62 2.05 6.39
CA GLY A 58 15.55 3.03 5.81
C GLY A 58 15.02 3.68 4.52
N CYS A 59 13.73 3.61 4.26
CA CYS A 59 13.09 4.29 3.14
C CYS A 59 12.84 5.75 3.50
N ASP A 60 13.45 6.69 2.76
CA ASP A 60 13.44 8.14 3.02
C ASP A 60 12.64 8.94 1.98
N GLN A 61 11.85 8.27 1.14
CA GLN A 61 11.04 8.92 0.11
C GLN A 61 10.22 10.10 0.66
N GLU A 62 10.09 11.14 -0.16
CA GLU A 62 9.11 12.20 0.03
C GLU A 62 7.71 11.64 -0.21
N ILE A 63 6.88 11.68 0.82
CA ILE A 63 5.53 11.09 0.78
C ILE A 63 4.50 12.18 0.50
N ALA A 64 3.72 12.00 -0.56
CA ALA A 64 2.48 12.70 -0.80
C ALA A 64 1.33 11.82 -0.28
N GLY A 65 0.84 12.09 0.91
CA GLY A 65 -0.31 11.41 1.51
C GLY A 65 -1.61 12.06 1.05
N VAL A 66 -2.53 11.27 0.52
CA VAL A 66 -3.83 11.75 -0.02
C VAL A 66 -4.96 11.02 0.67
N ASP A 67 -5.88 11.77 1.25
CA ASP A 67 -7.09 11.23 1.85
C ASP A 67 -8.22 12.28 1.83
N VAL A 68 -9.46 11.83 1.79
CA VAL A 68 -10.63 12.71 1.90
C VAL A 68 -10.87 13.18 3.34
N TRP A 69 -10.35 12.43 4.31
CA TRP A 69 -10.45 12.70 5.75
C TRP A 69 -9.09 13.14 6.32
N SER A 70 -9.10 14.17 7.12
CA SER A 70 -7.86 14.73 7.71
C SER A 70 -7.62 14.31 9.16
N GLU A 71 -8.58 13.64 9.79
CA GLU A 71 -8.52 13.28 11.21
C GLU A 71 -7.37 12.31 11.50
N GLY A 72 -7.17 11.32 10.63
CA GLY A 72 -6.06 10.38 10.73
C GLY A 72 -4.71 11.07 10.59
N PHE A 73 -4.59 12.03 9.66
CA PHE A 73 -3.36 12.80 9.48
C PHE A 73 -3.07 13.70 10.69
N GLY A 74 -4.05 14.35 11.28
CA GLY A 74 -3.86 15.17 12.48
C GLY A 74 -3.29 14.34 13.66
N LEU A 75 -3.77 13.11 13.82
CA LEU A 75 -3.21 12.20 14.82
C LEU A 75 -1.77 11.77 14.44
N PHE A 76 -1.53 11.40 13.19
CA PHE A 76 -0.21 11.06 12.68
C PHE A 76 0.79 12.19 12.92
N GLU A 77 0.45 13.42 12.55
CA GLU A 77 1.31 14.59 12.73
C GLU A 77 1.67 14.80 14.20
N SER A 78 0.71 14.64 15.12
CA SER A 78 0.95 14.80 16.55
C SER A 78 1.92 13.78 17.16
N ILE A 79 2.06 12.59 16.55
CA ILE A 79 2.86 11.48 17.08
C ILE A 79 4.17 11.30 16.30
N ALA A 80 4.14 11.52 14.98
CA ALA A 80 5.19 11.08 14.08
C ALA A 80 6.15 12.19 13.62
N THR A 81 5.91 13.46 13.98
CA THR A 81 6.67 14.63 13.49
C THR A 81 8.19 14.47 13.65
N GLU A 82 8.66 13.85 14.71
CA GLU A 82 10.11 13.71 14.97
C GLU A 82 10.80 12.69 14.07
N TRP A 83 10.06 11.72 13.52
CA TRP A 83 10.66 10.58 12.81
C TRP A 83 10.09 10.31 11.42
N CYS A 84 8.94 10.88 11.05
CA CYS A 84 8.26 10.53 9.80
C CYS A 84 9.00 10.99 8.53
N GLY A 85 9.94 11.93 8.66
CA GLY A 85 10.61 12.54 7.50
C GLY A 85 9.66 13.40 6.66
N PRO A 86 9.96 13.63 5.38
CA PRO A 86 9.17 14.51 4.54
C PRO A 86 7.83 13.87 4.14
N VAL A 87 6.75 14.28 4.80
CA VAL A 87 5.36 13.92 4.49
C VAL A 87 4.56 15.18 4.21
N ARG A 88 3.92 15.23 3.04
CA ARG A 88 2.98 16.30 2.66
C ARG A 88 1.60 15.70 2.50
N PHE A 89 0.62 16.20 3.24
CA PHE A 89 -0.75 15.72 3.20
C PHE A 89 -1.63 16.58 2.30
N TYR A 90 -2.52 15.92 1.56
CA TYR A 90 -3.52 16.52 0.70
C TYR A 90 -4.90 15.96 1.08
N ARG A 91 -5.75 16.83 1.63
CA ARG A 91 -7.15 16.47 1.91
C ARG A 91 -7.95 16.57 0.63
N GLU A 92 -8.04 15.45 -0.10
CA GLU A 92 -8.59 15.46 -1.44
C GLU A 92 -9.01 14.06 -1.90
N ASP A 93 -9.94 13.98 -2.87
CA ASP A 93 -10.21 12.73 -3.58
C ASP A 93 -8.98 12.28 -4.38
N ALA A 94 -8.66 10.99 -4.29
CA ALA A 94 -7.45 10.42 -4.88
C ALA A 94 -7.43 10.51 -6.41
N VAL A 95 -8.58 10.34 -7.08
CA VAL A 95 -8.70 10.44 -8.54
C VAL A 95 -8.45 11.87 -8.99
N ASP A 96 -9.10 12.83 -8.33
CA ASP A 96 -8.99 14.24 -8.69
C ASP A 96 -7.59 14.78 -8.39
N TRP A 97 -7.03 14.38 -7.24
CA TRP A 97 -5.66 14.73 -6.90
C TRP A 97 -4.68 14.18 -7.94
N LEU A 98 -4.75 12.88 -8.26
CA LEU A 98 -3.81 12.23 -9.17
C LEU A 98 -3.92 12.77 -10.60
N ARG A 99 -5.14 13.12 -11.07
CA ARG A 99 -5.36 13.77 -12.38
C ARG A 99 -4.60 15.09 -12.53
N ARG A 100 -4.54 15.88 -11.45
CA ARG A 100 -3.88 17.21 -11.48
C ARG A 100 -2.36 17.13 -11.35
N GLN A 101 -1.79 16.00 -10.93
CA GLN A 101 -0.34 15.88 -10.81
C GLN A 101 0.34 16.07 -12.16
N ARG A 102 1.38 16.92 -12.18
CA ARG A 102 2.24 17.13 -13.35
C ARG A 102 3.55 16.36 -13.25
N VAL A 103 3.86 15.86 -12.07
CA VAL A 103 5.06 15.04 -11.80
C VAL A 103 4.72 13.55 -11.89
N LEU A 104 5.75 12.74 -12.16
CA LEU A 104 5.65 11.30 -12.06
C LEU A 104 6.19 10.85 -10.69
N TYR A 105 5.66 9.74 -10.21
CA TYR A 105 6.02 9.11 -8.95
C TYR A 105 6.85 7.85 -9.19
N ASP A 106 7.79 7.59 -8.29
CA ASP A 106 8.59 6.36 -8.32
C ASP A 106 7.83 5.20 -7.65
N VAL A 107 6.93 5.56 -6.74
CA VAL A 107 6.02 4.61 -6.09
C VAL A 107 4.63 5.25 -5.98
N ILE A 108 3.61 4.50 -6.34
CA ILE A 108 2.22 4.82 -5.99
C ILE A 108 1.66 3.66 -5.18
N VAL A 109 1.27 3.95 -3.95
CA VAL A 109 0.55 3.03 -3.07
C VAL A 109 -0.93 3.36 -3.13
N GLU A 110 -1.77 2.36 -3.39
CA GLU A 110 -3.22 2.48 -3.37
C GLU A 110 -3.78 1.60 -2.25
N ASP A 111 -4.26 2.25 -1.20
CA ASP A 111 -4.83 1.64 0.01
C ASP A 111 -6.20 2.23 0.36
N LEU A 112 -6.96 2.60 -0.69
CA LEU A 112 -8.30 3.14 -0.50
C LEU A 112 -9.28 2.05 -0.07
N SER A 113 -10.13 2.40 0.88
CA SER A 113 -11.23 1.57 1.33
C SER A 113 -12.44 2.43 1.71
N VAL A 114 -13.62 1.85 1.62
CA VAL A 114 -14.87 2.46 2.07
C VAL A 114 -15.67 1.47 2.90
N SER A 115 -16.42 1.99 3.86
CA SER A 115 -17.36 1.16 4.62
C SER A 115 -18.65 0.98 3.85
N GLU A 116 -19.02 -0.25 3.58
CA GLU A 116 -20.29 -0.60 2.91
C GLU A 116 -20.96 -1.76 3.64
N ASN A 117 -22.20 -1.54 4.10
CA ASN A 117 -23.01 -2.56 4.81
C ASN A 117 -22.32 -3.24 6.00
N GLY A 118 -21.41 -2.52 6.68
CA GLY A 118 -20.65 -3.03 7.83
C GLY A 118 -19.34 -3.76 7.48
N ASP A 119 -19.04 -3.92 6.21
CA ASP A 119 -17.78 -4.43 5.69
C ASP A 119 -16.89 -3.28 5.17
N VAL A 120 -15.60 -3.57 4.99
CA VAL A 120 -14.64 -2.66 4.35
C VAL A 120 -14.33 -3.20 2.97
N VAL A 121 -14.63 -2.42 1.94
CA VAL A 121 -14.50 -2.82 0.54
C VAL A 121 -13.69 -1.81 -0.28
N LYS A 122 -13.27 -2.20 -1.47
CA LYS A 122 -12.63 -1.28 -2.42
C LYS A 122 -13.69 -0.36 -3.03
N PRO A 123 -13.44 0.96 -3.10
CA PRO A 123 -14.29 1.85 -3.86
C PRO A 123 -14.22 1.54 -5.36
N ASP A 124 -15.30 1.80 -6.10
CA ASP A 124 -15.36 1.55 -7.55
C ASP A 124 -14.22 2.22 -8.31
N ALA A 125 -13.81 3.42 -7.89
CA ALA A 125 -12.70 4.16 -8.51
C ALA A 125 -11.37 3.39 -8.44
N SER A 126 -11.12 2.63 -7.36
CA SER A 126 -9.91 1.79 -7.22
C SER A 126 -9.85 0.65 -8.23
N ILE A 127 -11.00 0.26 -8.77
CA ILE A 127 -11.11 -0.87 -9.70
C ILE A 127 -11.22 -0.39 -11.16
N SER A 128 -11.87 0.75 -11.38
CA SER A 128 -12.26 1.20 -12.73
C SER A 128 -11.40 2.34 -13.27
N LEU A 129 -10.95 3.28 -12.45
CA LEU A 129 -10.30 4.52 -12.88
C LEU A 129 -8.84 4.62 -12.46
N LEU A 130 -8.54 4.29 -11.20
CA LEU A 130 -7.21 4.46 -10.63
C LEU A 130 -6.13 3.59 -11.28
N PRO A 131 -6.38 2.33 -11.71
CA PRO A 131 -5.34 1.53 -12.34
C PRO A 131 -4.68 2.23 -13.53
N ASP A 132 -5.48 2.68 -14.50
CA ASP A 132 -4.98 3.39 -15.68
C ASP A 132 -4.36 4.75 -15.34
N LEU A 133 -4.92 5.45 -14.36
CA LEU A 133 -4.43 6.75 -13.95
C LEU A 133 -3.09 6.64 -13.23
N MET A 134 -2.92 5.68 -12.33
CA MET A 134 -1.65 5.38 -11.69
C MET A 134 -0.57 4.99 -12.71
N GLN A 135 -0.93 4.15 -13.69
CA GLN A 135 0.01 3.76 -14.75
C GLN A 135 0.52 4.97 -15.55
N LYS A 136 -0.30 6.00 -15.75
CA LYS A 136 0.10 7.24 -16.42
C LYS A 136 0.93 8.18 -15.55
N LYS A 137 0.94 7.97 -14.23
CA LYS A 137 1.60 8.85 -13.25
C LYS A 137 2.82 8.21 -12.60
N ILE A 138 3.18 6.98 -13.00
CA ILE A 138 4.39 6.28 -12.54
C ILE A 138 5.55 6.54 -13.48
N THR A 139 6.79 6.59 -12.96
CA THR A 139 8.00 6.62 -13.78
C THR A 139 8.22 5.29 -14.51
N GLY A 140 9.06 5.25 -15.53
CA GLY A 140 9.33 4.03 -16.31
C GLY A 140 9.88 2.85 -15.49
N GLU A 141 10.58 3.13 -14.39
CA GLU A 141 11.09 2.14 -13.44
C GLU A 141 10.29 2.10 -12.12
N GLY A 142 9.22 2.85 -12.04
CA GLY A 142 8.39 2.95 -10.85
C GLY A 142 7.53 1.72 -10.61
N ILE A 143 6.95 1.65 -9.41
CA ILE A 143 6.06 0.57 -8.99
C ILE A 143 4.73 1.09 -8.50
N ILE A 144 3.69 0.30 -8.75
CA ILE A 144 2.35 0.48 -8.19
C ILE A 144 2.12 -0.66 -7.18
N ILE A 145 1.70 -0.31 -5.98
CA ILE A 145 1.38 -1.26 -4.92
C ILE A 145 -0.07 -1.05 -4.53
N SER A 146 -0.92 -2.06 -4.73
CA SER A 146 -2.34 -1.98 -4.38
C SER A 146 -2.70 -2.99 -3.29
N ASN A 147 -3.31 -2.51 -2.20
CA ASN A 147 -3.95 -3.35 -1.20
C ASN A 147 -5.34 -3.73 -1.70
N LEU A 148 -5.53 -4.99 -2.07
CA LEU A 148 -6.81 -5.51 -2.57
C LEU A 148 -7.62 -6.12 -1.43
N LEU A 149 -8.88 -5.71 -1.35
CA LEU A 149 -9.85 -6.24 -0.39
C LEU A 149 -10.86 -7.14 -1.11
N PRO A 150 -11.43 -8.15 -0.43
CA PRO A 150 -12.60 -8.85 -0.94
C PRO A 150 -13.69 -7.82 -1.26
N THR A 151 -14.19 -7.85 -2.49
CA THR A 151 -15.18 -6.88 -2.95
C THR A 151 -16.43 -7.63 -3.41
N PRO A 152 -17.62 -7.33 -2.87
CA PRO A 152 -18.87 -7.99 -3.26
C PRO A 152 -19.08 -7.97 -4.78
N GLY A 153 -19.53 -9.07 -5.35
CA GLY A 153 -19.75 -9.22 -6.78
C GLY A 153 -18.52 -9.49 -7.63
N PHE A 154 -17.31 -9.53 -7.04
CA PHE A 154 -16.07 -9.82 -7.74
C PHE A 154 -15.38 -11.08 -7.20
N SER A 155 -15.05 -12.00 -8.09
CA SER A 155 -14.07 -13.05 -7.76
C SER A 155 -12.65 -12.48 -7.79
N TRP A 156 -11.73 -13.07 -7.06
CA TRP A 156 -10.32 -12.65 -7.05
C TRP A 156 -9.69 -12.57 -8.47
N PRO A 157 -9.85 -13.57 -9.36
CA PRO A 157 -9.32 -13.46 -10.72
C PRO A 157 -9.86 -12.25 -11.47
N ARG A 158 -11.17 -11.97 -11.34
CA ARG A 158 -11.80 -10.81 -11.99
C ARG A 158 -11.28 -9.50 -11.42
N LEU A 159 -11.24 -9.36 -10.09
CA LEU A 159 -10.72 -8.16 -9.44
C LEU A 159 -9.28 -7.88 -9.87
N ILE A 160 -8.41 -8.89 -9.82
CA ILE A 160 -7.01 -8.77 -10.22
C ILE A 160 -6.90 -8.39 -11.70
N SER A 161 -7.71 -8.96 -12.58
CA SER A 161 -7.66 -8.62 -14.01
C SER A 161 -8.06 -7.18 -14.31
N MET A 162 -8.89 -6.57 -13.48
CA MET A 162 -9.33 -5.17 -13.64
C MET A 162 -8.29 -4.18 -13.12
N VAL A 163 -7.56 -4.51 -12.05
CA VAL A 163 -6.58 -3.60 -11.44
C VAL A 163 -5.16 -3.79 -11.98
N ARG A 164 -4.93 -4.88 -12.71
CA ARG A 164 -3.61 -5.17 -13.28
C ARG A 164 -3.36 -4.36 -14.55
N THR A 165 -2.28 -3.59 -14.55
CA THR A 165 -1.85 -2.75 -15.68
C THR A 165 -0.53 -3.20 -16.32
N GLY A 166 0.14 -4.22 -15.73
CA GLY A 166 1.44 -4.69 -16.22
C GLY A 166 1.91 -5.98 -15.54
N PRO A 167 3.18 -6.37 -15.76
CA PRO A 167 3.78 -7.49 -15.06
C PRO A 167 3.84 -7.21 -13.56
N GLY A 168 3.62 -8.24 -12.74
CA GLY A 168 3.57 -8.04 -11.30
C GLY A 168 3.60 -9.33 -10.49
N ILE A 169 3.59 -9.15 -9.19
CA ILE A 169 3.56 -10.20 -8.19
C ILE A 169 2.35 -9.97 -7.29
N LEU A 170 1.59 -11.02 -7.05
CA LEU A 170 0.55 -11.04 -6.05
C LEU A 170 1.08 -11.66 -4.77
N VAL A 171 0.90 -10.98 -3.66
CA VAL A 171 1.18 -11.49 -2.31
C VAL A 171 -0.14 -11.84 -1.63
N GLU A 172 -0.24 -13.07 -1.16
CA GLU A 172 -1.37 -13.62 -0.41
C GLU A 172 -0.91 -13.94 1.02
N PHE A 173 -1.81 -13.85 1.98
CA PHE A 173 -1.55 -14.07 3.40
C PHE A 173 -2.33 -15.27 3.91
N GLU A 174 -1.79 -15.96 4.92
CA GLU A 174 -2.51 -17.06 5.58
C GLU A 174 -3.56 -16.52 6.57
N SER A 175 -3.27 -15.41 7.22
CA SER A 175 -4.10 -14.83 8.30
C SER A 175 -5.03 -13.69 7.83
N TYR A 176 -4.82 -13.14 6.63
CA TYR A 176 -5.59 -12.01 6.10
C TYR A 176 -6.30 -12.36 4.80
N HIS A 177 -7.48 -11.77 4.61
CA HIS A 177 -8.20 -11.86 3.32
C HIS A 177 -7.67 -10.89 2.26
N ASN A 178 -6.90 -9.89 2.67
CA ASN A 178 -6.27 -8.95 1.76
C ASN A 178 -5.30 -9.65 0.83
N ARG A 179 -5.06 -9.03 -0.33
CA ARG A 179 -3.96 -9.39 -1.22
C ARG A 179 -3.22 -8.11 -1.59
N VAL A 180 -1.91 -8.20 -1.69
CA VAL A 180 -1.09 -7.05 -2.15
C VAL A 180 -0.60 -7.34 -3.55
N LEU A 181 -0.99 -6.47 -4.48
CA LEU A 181 -0.53 -6.50 -5.87
C LEU A 181 0.62 -5.50 -6.03
N ILE A 182 1.79 -5.98 -6.46
CA ILE A 182 2.98 -5.18 -6.73
C ILE A 182 3.25 -5.26 -8.23
N GLN A 183 3.22 -4.13 -8.93
CA GLN A 183 3.33 -4.04 -10.40
C GLN A 183 4.42 -3.06 -10.81
N GLY A 184 5.10 -3.34 -11.90
CA GLY A 184 6.11 -2.46 -12.49
C GLY A 184 7.28 -3.23 -13.10
N SER A 185 8.05 -2.57 -13.96
CA SER A 185 9.19 -3.18 -14.66
C SER A 185 10.33 -3.58 -13.72
N SER A 186 10.44 -2.93 -12.56
CA SER A 186 11.47 -3.20 -11.54
C SER A 186 11.13 -4.35 -10.58
N VAL A 187 9.95 -4.96 -10.73
CA VAL A 187 9.47 -6.05 -9.85
C VAL A 187 10.17 -7.36 -10.17
N GLY A 188 11.23 -7.65 -10.37
CA GLY A 188 12.03 -8.85 -10.60
C GLY A 188 11.32 -10.22 -10.57
N GLU A 189 12.08 -11.29 -10.60
CA GLU A 189 11.53 -12.64 -10.50
C GLU A 189 10.89 -12.91 -9.13
N VAL A 190 9.77 -13.61 -9.14
CA VAL A 190 8.97 -13.90 -7.92
C VAL A 190 9.76 -14.61 -6.81
N ARG A 191 10.69 -15.49 -7.17
CA ARG A 191 11.52 -16.20 -6.17
C ARG A 191 12.49 -15.24 -5.47
N TRP A 192 13.08 -14.32 -6.21
CA TRP A 192 13.98 -13.32 -5.69
C TRP A 192 13.20 -12.30 -4.85
N ALA A 193 12.12 -11.76 -5.37
CA ALA A 193 11.24 -10.85 -4.65
C ALA A 193 10.72 -11.46 -3.34
N GLY A 194 10.28 -12.72 -3.36
CA GLY A 194 9.81 -13.41 -2.17
C GLY A 194 10.86 -13.57 -1.07
N ARG A 195 12.12 -13.82 -1.43
CA ARG A 195 13.22 -13.87 -0.45
C ARG A 195 13.48 -12.50 0.17
N PHE A 196 13.50 -11.44 -0.65
CA PHE A 196 13.73 -10.08 -0.18
C PHE A 196 12.59 -9.56 0.67
N LEU A 197 11.35 -9.73 0.27
CA LEU A 197 10.20 -9.33 1.07
C LEU A 197 10.24 -10.00 2.45
N ARG A 198 10.43 -11.31 2.52
CA ARG A 198 10.55 -12.00 3.80
C ARG A 198 11.75 -11.55 4.63
N ARG A 199 12.89 -11.24 3.98
CA ARG A 199 14.07 -10.69 4.66
C ARG A 199 13.75 -9.32 5.27
N ASN A 200 13.21 -8.40 4.48
CA ASN A 200 12.86 -7.06 4.95
C ASN A 200 11.83 -7.12 6.09
N MET A 201 10.82 -7.96 5.98
CA MET A 201 9.83 -8.15 7.03
C MET A 201 10.45 -8.73 8.32
N ARG A 202 11.43 -9.64 8.21
CA ARG A 202 12.18 -10.13 9.39
C ARG A 202 13.06 -9.05 10.00
N VAL A 203 13.73 -8.25 9.19
CA VAL A 203 14.52 -7.08 9.67
C VAL A 203 13.62 -6.10 10.39
N LEU A 204 12.42 -5.87 9.84
CA LEU A 204 11.39 -5.04 10.46
C LEU A 204 10.84 -5.65 11.77
N GLY A 205 10.96 -6.96 11.96
CA GLY A 205 10.36 -7.68 13.10
C GLY A 205 8.88 -8.02 12.89
N SER A 206 8.40 -8.01 11.64
CA SER A 206 7.00 -8.31 11.32
C SER A 206 6.63 -9.76 11.59
N ALA A 207 5.51 -9.99 12.27
CA ALA A 207 4.96 -11.32 12.51
C ALA A 207 4.55 -12.03 11.21
N LEU A 208 4.24 -11.27 10.14
CA LEU A 208 3.77 -11.82 8.86
C LEU A 208 4.89 -12.39 7.97
N ALA A 209 6.16 -12.28 8.36
CA ALA A 209 7.29 -12.68 7.51
C ALA A 209 7.25 -14.15 7.05
N GLY A 210 6.60 -15.04 7.82
CA GLY A 210 6.40 -16.45 7.50
C GLY A 210 5.11 -16.77 6.74
N GLU A 211 4.15 -15.86 6.76
CA GLU A 211 2.76 -16.11 6.31
C GLU A 211 2.50 -15.75 4.85
N ILE A 212 3.45 -15.10 4.18
CA ILE A 212 3.23 -14.64 2.81
C ILE A 212 3.52 -15.71 1.77
N ARG A 213 2.62 -15.80 0.80
CA ARG A 213 2.78 -16.60 -0.43
C ARG A 213 2.77 -15.65 -1.62
N LEU A 214 3.63 -15.92 -2.60
CA LEU A 214 3.76 -15.09 -3.78
C LEU A 214 3.49 -15.90 -5.04
N ARG A 215 2.84 -15.24 -6.01
CA ARG A 215 2.71 -15.76 -7.37
C ARG A 215 2.91 -14.67 -8.40
N THR A 216 3.46 -15.02 -9.54
CA THR A 216 3.57 -14.14 -10.73
C THR A 216 2.19 -13.94 -11.37
N LEU A 217 1.96 -12.77 -11.93
CA LEU A 217 0.76 -12.44 -12.70
C LEU A 217 1.13 -12.12 -14.15
#